data_2c05565bc648d31c4bed92e106f4a427
#
_entry.id   2c05565bc648d31c4bed92e106f4a427
#
_cell.length_a   1.000
_cell.length_b   1.000
_cell.length_c   1.000
_cell.angle_alpha   90.00
_cell.angle_beta   90.00
_cell.angle_gamma   90.00
#
_symmetry.space_group_name_H-M   'P 1'
#
loop_
_entity.id
_entity.type
_entity.pdbx_description
1 polymer ?
#
loop_
_entity_poly.entity_id
_entity_poly.type
_entity_poly.pdbx_seq_one_letter_code
_entity_poly.pdbx_strand_id
1 'polypeptide(L)'
;MIIVDSLTRRYAGFTAVDNVSFAAQPGRVTGFLGPNGAGKSTTMRVMVGLTAPTSGSATIEGIRFADLPNPGLEVGVLLDASAQHGGRTGREILSVAADTMGLSRKRVDEMLELVSLTPTEAKRRVRNYSLGMRQRLGIATALLGDPRVLILDEPANGLDPAGIRWMRDLLRGYADQGGTVLLSSHLLHEIEVIADDLVVIGNGKIVAAGTKEELLASAGTLIRSTTPRDLAHALERAGIPSTLAGDGSVRTNADPARVGVVALAAGIALSELRSAEGAGLEDMFLSLTADTQREGVAA
;
A
#
# COMPACT_ATOMS: atom_id res chain seq x y z
N MET A 1 -14.70 -6.59 4.79
CA MET A 1 -13.50 -6.86 5.63
C MET A 1 -12.64 -7.96 4.99
N ILE A 2 -11.33 -7.78 4.98
CA ILE A 2 -10.36 -8.81 4.58
C ILE A 2 -9.67 -9.33 5.85
N ILE A 3 -9.51 -10.64 5.98
CA ILE A 3 -8.72 -11.26 7.05
C ILE A 3 -7.70 -12.19 6.42
N VAL A 4 -6.43 -11.99 6.74
CA VAL A 4 -5.33 -12.89 6.43
C VAL A 4 -4.84 -13.48 7.76
N ASP A 5 -4.81 -14.81 7.87
CA ASP A 5 -4.45 -15.51 9.09
C ASP A 5 -3.36 -16.55 8.84
N SER A 6 -2.21 -16.33 9.47
CA SER A 6 -1.05 -17.23 9.49
C SER A 6 -0.63 -17.70 8.09
N LEU A 7 -0.81 -16.82 7.09
CA LEU A 7 -0.64 -17.13 5.68
C LEU A 7 0.83 -17.42 5.37
N THR A 8 1.07 -18.59 4.79
CA THR A 8 2.41 -18.98 4.32
C THR A 8 2.33 -19.45 2.87
N ARG A 9 3.25 -18.96 2.03
CA ARG A 9 3.43 -19.47 0.67
C ARG A 9 4.90 -19.78 0.41
N ARG A 10 5.16 -21.07 0.11
CA ARG A 10 6.48 -21.59 -0.26
C ARG A 10 6.49 -22.01 -1.72
N TYR A 11 7.57 -21.70 -2.41
CA TYR A 11 7.93 -22.26 -3.71
C TYR A 11 9.17 -23.14 -3.51
N ALA A 12 9.51 -23.98 -4.45
CA ALA A 12 10.66 -24.88 -4.35
C ALA A 12 11.92 -24.13 -3.83
N GLY A 13 12.30 -24.39 -2.59
CA GLY A 13 13.48 -23.80 -1.93
C GLY A 13 13.36 -22.35 -1.45
N PHE A 14 12.19 -21.70 -1.61
CA PHE A 14 12.00 -20.30 -1.24
C PHE A 14 10.65 -20.06 -0.57
N THR A 15 10.66 -19.34 0.57
CA THR A 15 9.44 -18.88 1.25
C THR A 15 9.17 -17.43 0.85
N ALA A 16 8.11 -17.22 0.06
CA ALA A 16 7.73 -15.91 -0.42
C ALA A 16 6.89 -15.12 0.59
N VAL A 17 6.09 -15.84 1.40
CA VAL A 17 5.25 -15.30 2.47
C VAL A 17 5.36 -16.28 3.64
N ASP A 18 5.63 -15.80 4.85
CA ASP A 18 5.91 -16.59 6.02
C ASP A 18 5.11 -16.11 7.23
N ASN A 19 4.05 -16.85 7.55
CA ASN A 19 3.18 -16.61 8.72
C ASN A 19 2.63 -15.19 8.81
N VAL A 20 2.10 -14.66 7.71
CA VAL A 20 1.54 -13.30 7.60
C VAL A 20 0.11 -13.27 8.12
N SER A 21 -0.17 -12.35 9.06
CA SER A 21 -1.51 -12.11 9.60
C SER A 21 -1.79 -10.61 9.65
N PHE A 22 -2.91 -10.19 9.09
CA PHE A 22 -3.45 -8.81 9.17
C PHE A 22 -4.91 -8.77 8.78
N ALA A 23 -5.55 -7.63 9.04
CA ALA A 23 -6.92 -7.36 8.59
C ALA A 23 -7.00 -6.00 7.90
N ALA A 24 -7.86 -5.90 6.86
CA ALA A 24 -8.27 -4.63 6.28
C ALA A 24 -9.76 -4.41 6.56
N GLN A 25 -10.08 -3.27 7.17
CA GLN A 25 -11.40 -2.98 7.74
C GLN A 25 -12.32 -2.29 6.72
N PRO A 26 -13.65 -2.47 6.83
CA PRO A 26 -14.62 -1.67 6.09
C PRO A 26 -14.50 -0.17 6.42
N GLY A 27 -14.77 0.68 5.44
CA GLY A 27 -14.68 2.14 5.60
C GLY A 27 -13.26 2.69 5.67
N ARG A 28 -12.25 1.85 5.42
CA ARG A 28 -10.85 2.23 5.57
C ARG A 28 -10.02 1.87 4.34
N VAL A 29 -8.98 2.64 4.14
CA VAL A 29 -7.93 2.38 3.15
C VAL A 29 -6.71 1.82 3.87
N THR A 30 -6.37 0.57 3.59
CA THR A 30 -5.19 -0.10 4.14
C THR A 30 -4.07 -0.11 3.10
N GLY A 31 -2.96 0.55 3.40
CA GLY A 31 -1.73 0.51 2.61
C GLY A 31 -0.91 -0.73 2.93
N PHE A 32 -0.61 -1.56 1.92
CA PHE A 32 0.23 -2.76 2.05
C PHE A 32 1.61 -2.47 1.45
N LEU A 33 2.57 -2.17 2.30
CA LEU A 33 3.87 -1.63 1.96
C LEU A 33 4.97 -2.66 2.11
N GLY A 34 6.01 -2.54 1.29
CA GLY A 34 7.20 -3.39 1.37
C GLY A 34 8.09 -3.21 0.15
N PRO A 35 9.38 -3.53 0.23
CA PRO A 35 10.27 -3.48 -0.91
C PRO A 35 9.86 -4.48 -2.00
N ASN A 36 10.46 -4.34 -3.18
CA ASN A 36 10.24 -5.30 -4.26
C ASN A 36 10.72 -6.69 -3.82
N GLY A 37 9.90 -7.69 -4.10
CA GLY A 37 10.17 -9.07 -3.67
C GLY A 37 9.83 -9.39 -2.22
N ALA A 38 9.30 -8.45 -1.43
CA ALA A 38 8.92 -8.67 -0.04
C ALA A 38 7.71 -9.61 0.18
N GLY A 39 6.97 -9.94 -0.88
CA GLY A 39 5.81 -10.86 -0.79
C GLY A 39 4.45 -10.21 -1.02
N LYS A 40 4.35 -8.89 -1.29
CA LYS A 40 3.08 -8.17 -1.49
C LYS A 40 2.18 -8.84 -2.54
N SER A 41 2.62 -8.87 -3.80
CA SER A 41 1.84 -9.45 -4.90
C SER A 41 1.55 -10.94 -4.70
N THR A 42 2.47 -11.70 -4.05
CA THR A 42 2.22 -13.09 -3.71
C THR A 42 1.07 -13.22 -2.71
N THR A 43 1.07 -12.40 -1.65
CA THR A 43 -0.01 -12.34 -0.67
C THR A 43 -1.35 -12.01 -1.35
N MET A 44 -1.39 -10.95 -2.17
CA MET A 44 -2.60 -10.57 -2.89
C MET A 44 -3.09 -11.66 -3.85
N ARG A 45 -2.19 -12.35 -4.55
CA ARG A 45 -2.56 -13.50 -5.43
C ARG A 45 -3.17 -14.66 -4.65
N VAL A 46 -2.69 -14.92 -3.42
CA VAL A 46 -3.32 -15.93 -2.56
C VAL A 46 -4.70 -15.49 -2.12
N MET A 47 -4.86 -14.22 -1.73
CA MET A 47 -6.15 -13.66 -1.29
C MET A 47 -7.25 -13.81 -2.34
N VAL A 48 -6.91 -13.65 -3.62
CA VAL A 48 -7.85 -13.75 -4.75
C VAL A 48 -7.84 -15.12 -5.43
N GLY A 49 -7.30 -16.15 -4.78
CA GLY A 49 -7.37 -17.53 -5.24
C GLY A 49 -6.50 -17.87 -6.46
N LEU A 50 -5.66 -16.95 -6.96
CA LEU A 50 -4.75 -17.20 -8.08
C LEU A 50 -3.56 -18.09 -7.70
N THR A 51 -3.31 -18.22 -6.40
CA THR A 51 -2.24 -19.06 -5.87
C THR A 51 -2.73 -19.72 -4.57
N ALA A 52 -2.61 -21.04 -4.47
CA ALA A 52 -2.97 -21.73 -3.24
C ALA A 52 -1.95 -21.40 -2.12
N PRO A 53 -2.39 -21.17 -0.87
CA PRO A 53 -1.47 -21.06 0.26
C PRO A 53 -0.80 -22.42 0.55
N THR A 54 0.39 -22.39 1.16
CA THR A 54 1.02 -23.60 1.72
C THR A 54 0.40 -23.94 3.07
N SER A 55 0.09 -22.92 3.88
CA SER A 55 -0.68 -23.00 5.13
C SER A 55 -1.33 -21.64 5.43
N GLY A 56 -2.22 -21.62 6.42
CA GLY A 56 -3.01 -20.44 6.76
C GLY A 56 -4.14 -20.17 5.77
N SER A 57 -4.75 -19.01 5.89
CA SER A 57 -5.92 -18.68 5.08
C SER A 57 -6.02 -17.16 4.79
N ALA A 58 -6.79 -16.83 3.75
CA ALA A 58 -7.26 -15.48 3.49
C ALA A 58 -8.76 -15.54 3.18
N THR A 59 -9.53 -14.68 3.83
CA THR A 59 -10.98 -14.62 3.67
C THR A 59 -11.44 -13.19 3.42
N ILE A 60 -12.53 -13.06 2.69
CA ILE A 60 -13.23 -11.81 2.39
C ILE A 60 -14.64 -11.98 2.93
N GLU A 61 -15.05 -11.13 3.88
CA GLU A 61 -16.30 -11.28 4.63
C GLU A 61 -16.46 -12.70 5.24
N GLY A 62 -15.37 -13.31 5.67
CA GLY A 62 -15.34 -14.66 6.26
C GLY A 62 -15.35 -15.81 5.25
N ILE A 63 -15.42 -15.55 3.94
CA ILE A 63 -15.47 -16.54 2.86
C ILE A 63 -14.17 -16.48 2.05
N ARG A 64 -13.61 -17.63 1.66
CA ARG A 64 -12.48 -17.64 0.72
C ARG A 64 -12.93 -17.16 -0.65
N PHE A 65 -12.08 -16.41 -1.34
CA PHE A 65 -12.39 -15.87 -2.68
C PHE A 65 -12.90 -16.97 -3.66
N ALA A 66 -12.30 -18.16 -3.63
CA ALA A 66 -12.66 -19.27 -4.50
C ALA A 66 -14.04 -19.88 -4.19
N ASP A 67 -14.58 -19.61 -3.01
CA ASP A 67 -15.88 -20.14 -2.57
C ASP A 67 -17.01 -19.10 -2.75
N LEU A 68 -16.69 -17.89 -3.22
CA LEU A 68 -17.69 -16.85 -3.53
C LEU A 68 -18.48 -17.24 -4.79
N PRO A 69 -19.81 -17.18 -4.78
CA PRO A 69 -20.63 -17.56 -5.95
C PRO A 69 -20.38 -16.72 -7.19
N ASN A 70 -20.17 -15.42 -7.01
CA ASN A 70 -19.84 -14.47 -8.07
C ASN A 70 -18.81 -13.47 -7.51
N PRO A 71 -17.53 -13.86 -7.48
CA PRO A 71 -16.51 -13.06 -6.79
C PRO A 71 -16.37 -11.64 -7.35
N GLY A 72 -16.65 -11.42 -8.63
CA GLY A 72 -16.56 -10.10 -9.25
C GLY A 72 -17.61 -9.08 -8.75
N LEU A 73 -18.71 -9.54 -8.12
CA LEU A 73 -19.69 -8.67 -7.46
C LEU A 73 -19.32 -8.32 -6.02
N GLU A 74 -18.40 -9.08 -5.41
CA GLU A 74 -18.02 -8.90 -4.01
C GLU A 74 -16.62 -8.27 -3.89
N VAL A 75 -15.73 -8.57 -4.86
CA VAL A 75 -14.31 -8.19 -4.81
C VAL A 75 -13.85 -7.64 -6.14
N GLY A 76 -13.47 -6.38 -6.15
CA GLY A 76 -12.77 -5.75 -7.27
C GLY A 76 -11.27 -5.97 -7.17
N VAL A 77 -10.67 -6.49 -8.24
CA VAL A 77 -9.26 -6.88 -8.24
C VAL A 77 -8.50 -6.22 -9.38
N LEU A 78 -7.36 -5.61 -9.05
CA LEU A 78 -6.37 -5.13 -10.00
C LEU A 78 -4.98 -5.56 -9.52
N LEU A 79 -4.40 -6.62 -10.10
CA LEU A 79 -3.05 -7.08 -9.76
C LEU A 79 -2.01 -6.72 -10.82
N ASP A 80 -2.42 -6.58 -12.07
CA ASP A 80 -1.54 -6.23 -13.17
C ASP A 80 -2.34 -5.59 -14.30
N ALA A 81 -2.15 -4.30 -14.49
CA ALA A 81 -2.81 -3.56 -15.56
C ALA A 81 -2.29 -3.98 -16.97
N SER A 82 -1.14 -4.62 -17.06
CA SER A 82 -0.56 -5.11 -18.32
C SER A 82 -1.12 -6.46 -18.75
N ALA A 83 -1.74 -7.22 -17.85
CA ALA A 83 -2.31 -8.55 -18.12
C ALA A 83 -3.57 -8.53 -19.00
N GLN A 84 -4.05 -7.35 -19.38
CA GLN A 84 -5.23 -7.20 -20.22
C GLN A 84 -4.95 -7.66 -21.66
N HIS A 85 -5.94 -8.31 -22.30
CA HIS A 85 -5.79 -8.84 -23.65
C HIS A 85 -5.60 -7.74 -24.71
N GLY A 86 -4.38 -7.56 -25.19
CA GLY A 86 -3.98 -6.47 -26.10
C GLY A 86 -4.73 -6.43 -27.45
N GLY A 87 -5.33 -7.53 -27.88
CA GLY A 87 -6.12 -7.63 -29.12
C GLY A 87 -7.56 -7.13 -29.02
N ARG A 88 -8.10 -6.98 -27.80
CA ARG A 88 -9.44 -6.45 -27.53
C ARG A 88 -9.40 -4.94 -27.34
N THR A 89 -10.55 -4.29 -27.53
CA THR A 89 -10.76 -2.89 -27.14
C THR A 89 -11.06 -2.78 -25.65
N GLY A 90 -10.88 -1.58 -25.07
CA GLY A 90 -11.23 -1.35 -23.66
C GLY A 90 -12.70 -1.65 -23.37
N ARG A 91 -13.60 -1.25 -24.26
CA ARG A 91 -15.03 -1.55 -24.18
C ARG A 91 -15.31 -3.05 -24.21
N GLU A 92 -14.65 -3.80 -25.10
CA GLU A 92 -14.83 -5.26 -25.18
C GLU A 92 -14.36 -5.96 -23.89
N ILE A 93 -13.26 -5.51 -23.29
CA ILE A 93 -12.77 -6.06 -22.02
C ILE A 93 -13.81 -5.88 -20.92
N LEU A 94 -14.32 -4.65 -20.73
CA LEU A 94 -15.37 -4.40 -19.74
C LEU A 94 -16.68 -5.14 -20.07
N SER A 95 -17.03 -5.25 -21.35
CA SER A 95 -18.25 -5.99 -21.75
C SER A 95 -18.14 -7.47 -21.41
N VAL A 96 -16.98 -8.12 -21.67
CA VAL A 96 -16.77 -9.52 -21.30
C VAL A 96 -16.83 -9.70 -19.78
N ALA A 97 -16.23 -8.82 -19.03
CA ALA A 97 -16.30 -8.86 -17.57
C ALA A 97 -17.75 -8.66 -17.07
N ALA A 98 -18.48 -7.68 -17.62
CA ALA A 98 -19.90 -7.45 -17.28
C ALA A 98 -20.78 -8.67 -17.62
N ASP A 99 -20.61 -9.24 -18.81
CA ASP A 99 -21.36 -10.44 -19.24
C ASP A 99 -21.07 -11.63 -18.30
N THR A 100 -19.79 -11.79 -17.85
CA THR A 100 -19.39 -12.84 -16.89
C THR A 100 -20.04 -12.66 -15.52
N MET A 101 -20.18 -11.41 -15.07
CA MET A 101 -20.81 -11.06 -13.79
C MET A 101 -22.34 -11.00 -13.85
N GLY A 102 -22.95 -11.12 -15.04
CA GLY A 102 -24.38 -10.96 -15.24
C GLY A 102 -24.87 -9.51 -15.20
N LEU A 103 -24.00 -8.55 -15.50
CA LEU A 103 -24.29 -7.11 -15.44
C LEU A 103 -24.80 -6.58 -16.78
N SER A 104 -25.60 -5.50 -16.72
CA SER A 104 -26.05 -4.82 -17.92
C SER A 104 -24.92 -4.04 -18.61
N ARG A 105 -25.02 -3.89 -19.93
CA ARG A 105 -24.04 -3.11 -20.72
C ARG A 105 -24.02 -1.62 -20.37
N LYS A 106 -25.08 -1.10 -19.77
CA LYS A 106 -25.12 0.26 -19.25
C LYS A 106 -24.00 0.49 -18.21
N ARG A 107 -23.72 -0.53 -17.38
CA ARG A 107 -22.64 -0.46 -16.39
C ARG A 107 -21.25 -0.27 -17.02
N VAL A 108 -21.04 -0.80 -18.23
CA VAL A 108 -19.80 -0.59 -18.99
C VAL A 108 -19.62 0.87 -19.37
N ASP A 109 -20.69 1.55 -19.79
CA ASP A 109 -20.64 2.99 -20.14
C ASP A 109 -20.36 3.83 -18.89
N GLU A 110 -21.03 3.55 -17.78
CA GLU A 110 -20.79 4.20 -16.49
C GLU A 110 -19.32 4.08 -16.04
N MET A 111 -18.74 2.90 -16.18
CA MET A 111 -17.34 2.68 -15.79
C MET A 111 -16.33 3.39 -16.71
N LEU A 112 -16.58 3.41 -18.02
CA LEU A 112 -15.75 4.15 -18.96
C LEU A 112 -15.74 5.66 -18.66
N GLU A 113 -16.91 6.21 -18.35
CA GLU A 113 -17.07 7.60 -17.94
C GLU A 113 -16.34 7.90 -16.62
N LEU A 114 -16.56 7.03 -15.60
CA LEU A 114 -15.92 7.16 -14.28
C LEU A 114 -14.39 7.24 -14.37
N VAL A 115 -13.78 6.43 -15.21
CA VAL A 115 -12.32 6.41 -15.36
C VAL A 115 -11.81 7.37 -16.46
N SER A 116 -12.69 8.21 -17.01
CA SER A 116 -12.38 9.21 -18.04
C SER A 116 -11.73 8.61 -19.30
N LEU A 117 -12.18 7.42 -19.72
CA LEU A 117 -11.84 6.84 -21.02
C LEU A 117 -12.91 7.27 -22.05
N THR A 118 -12.53 8.14 -22.95
CA THR A 118 -13.42 8.67 -23.98
C THR A 118 -13.97 7.55 -24.89
N PRO A 119 -15.12 7.75 -25.54
CA PRO A 119 -15.68 6.77 -26.48
C PRO A 119 -14.71 6.37 -27.61
N THR A 120 -13.84 7.30 -28.03
CA THR A 120 -12.83 7.02 -29.05
C THR A 120 -11.71 6.14 -28.50
N GLU A 121 -11.25 6.41 -27.27
CA GLU A 121 -10.23 5.59 -26.59
C GLU A 121 -10.78 4.22 -26.26
N ALA A 122 -12.01 4.13 -25.76
CA ALA A 122 -12.67 2.86 -25.42
C ALA A 122 -12.77 1.90 -26.63
N LYS A 123 -12.76 2.44 -27.88
CA LYS A 123 -12.78 1.65 -29.13
C LYS A 123 -11.38 1.27 -29.63
N ARG A 124 -10.30 1.82 -29.07
CA ARG A 124 -8.92 1.42 -29.41
C ARG A 124 -8.60 0.07 -28.81
N ARG A 125 -7.74 -0.70 -29.48
CA ARG A 125 -7.20 -1.95 -28.93
C ARG A 125 -6.24 -1.65 -27.78
N VAL A 126 -6.31 -2.44 -26.72
CA VAL A 126 -5.54 -2.23 -25.47
C VAL A 126 -4.02 -2.27 -25.69
N ARG A 127 -3.55 -3.00 -26.70
CA ARG A 127 -2.12 -2.94 -27.09
C ARG A 127 -1.63 -1.51 -27.43
N ASN A 128 -2.54 -0.63 -27.85
CA ASN A 128 -2.25 0.77 -28.18
C ASN A 128 -2.56 1.74 -27.03
N TYR A 129 -2.89 1.22 -25.84
CA TYR A 129 -3.09 2.03 -24.65
C TYR A 129 -1.75 2.41 -24.01
N SER A 130 -1.66 3.65 -23.48
CA SER A 130 -0.60 4.00 -22.55
C SER A 130 -0.74 3.18 -21.26
N LEU A 131 0.30 3.14 -20.43
CA LEU A 131 0.23 2.47 -19.13
C LEU A 131 -0.88 3.07 -18.28
N GLY A 132 -1.02 4.40 -18.22
CA GLY A 132 -2.09 5.08 -17.49
C GLY A 132 -3.49 4.73 -18.01
N MET A 133 -3.69 4.58 -19.32
CA MET A 133 -4.97 4.11 -19.87
C MET A 133 -5.28 2.67 -19.47
N ARG A 134 -4.27 1.79 -19.44
CA ARG A 134 -4.44 0.40 -18.97
C ARG A 134 -4.78 0.36 -17.49
N GLN A 135 -4.15 1.23 -16.69
CA GLN A 135 -4.44 1.37 -15.27
C GLN A 135 -5.88 1.81 -15.03
N ARG A 136 -6.32 2.86 -15.72
CA ARG A 136 -7.72 3.32 -15.67
C ARG A 136 -8.72 2.21 -16.06
N LEU A 137 -8.43 1.47 -17.12
CA LEU A 137 -9.25 0.33 -17.53
C LEU A 137 -9.27 -0.79 -16.47
N GLY A 138 -8.12 -1.07 -15.83
CA GLY A 138 -8.02 -2.02 -14.72
C GLY A 138 -8.86 -1.60 -13.51
N ILE A 139 -8.80 -0.33 -13.12
CA ILE A 139 -9.64 0.25 -12.06
C ILE A 139 -11.14 0.14 -12.44
N ALA A 140 -11.49 0.48 -13.69
CA ALA A 140 -12.86 0.31 -14.19
C ALA A 140 -13.34 -1.15 -14.08
N THR A 141 -12.48 -2.11 -14.41
CA THR A 141 -12.80 -3.55 -14.30
C THR A 141 -13.01 -3.96 -12.84
N ALA A 142 -12.14 -3.46 -11.93
CA ALA A 142 -12.27 -3.73 -10.50
C ALA A 142 -13.58 -3.18 -9.92
N LEU A 143 -14.03 -2.00 -10.37
CA LEU A 143 -15.24 -1.34 -9.88
C LEU A 143 -16.53 -1.79 -10.60
N LEU A 144 -16.42 -2.61 -11.64
CA LEU A 144 -17.54 -2.95 -12.53
C LEU A 144 -18.71 -3.58 -11.78
N GLY A 145 -18.42 -4.51 -10.86
CA GLY A 145 -19.41 -5.27 -10.07
C GLY A 145 -20.00 -4.50 -8.89
N ASP A 146 -19.60 -3.24 -8.67
CA ASP A 146 -19.92 -2.50 -7.45
C ASP A 146 -19.57 -3.28 -6.17
N PRO A 147 -18.30 -3.77 -6.08
CA PRO A 147 -17.91 -4.71 -5.04
C PRO A 147 -17.87 -4.02 -3.67
N ARG A 148 -17.84 -4.81 -2.59
CA ARG A 148 -17.62 -4.29 -1.21
C ARG A 148 -16.14 -4.19 -0.84
N VAL A 149 -15.26 -4.85 -1.58
CA VAL A 149 -13.84 -4.93 -1.30
C VAL A 149 -13.04 -4.65 -2.56
N LEU A 150 -12.00 -3.82 -2.46
CA LEU A 150 -11.02 -3.57 -3.52
C LEU A 150 -9.64 -4.07 -3.10
N ILE A 151 -8.99 -4.84 -3.96
CA ILE A 151 -7.61 -5.32 -3.81
C ILE A 151 -6.82 -4.83 -5.04
N LEU A 152 -5.93 -3.86 -4.82
CA LEU A 152 -5.25 -3.14 -5.89
C LEU A 152 -3.73 -3.21 -5.70
N ASP A 153 -3.03 -3.83 -6.66
CA ASP A 153 -1.56 -3.88 -6.66
C ASP A 153 -1.02 -2.74 -7.53
N GLU A 154 -0.32 -1.81 -6.91
CA GLU A 154 0.31 -0.64 -7.56
C GLU A 154 -0.68 0.18 -8.44
N PRO A 155 -1.86 0.61 -7.94
CA PRO A 155 -2.88 1.26 -8.78
C PRO A 155 -2.47 2.63 -9.32
N ALA A 156 -1.49 3.31 -8.73
CA ALA A 156 -0.96 4.60 -9.18
C ALA A 156 0.05 4.48 -10.33
N ASN A 157 0.56 3.28 -10.60
CA ASN A 157 1.67 3.09 -11.52
C ASN A 157 1.31 3.52 -12.95
N GLY A 158 2.11 4.43 -13.52
CA GLY A 158 1.92 4.96 -14.88
C GLY A 158 0.80 5.97 -15.03
N LEU A 159 0.16 6.40 -13.96
CA LEU A 159 -0.71 7.58 -13.96
C LEU A 159 0.14 8.85 -13.88
N ASP A 160 -0.35 9.90 -14.53
CA ASP A 160 0.17 11.26 -14.35
C ASP A 160 -0.28 11.86 -12.99
N PRO A 161 0.29 12.97 -12.52
CA PRO A 161 -0.09 13.55 -11.23
C PRO A 161 -1.60 13.85 -11.08
N ALA A 162 -2.28 14.22 -12.16
CA ALA A 162 -3.73 14.43 -12.15
C ALA A 162 -4.49 13.11 -12.01
N GLY A 163 -4.02 12.06 -12.69
CA GLY A 163 -4.55 10.69 -12.58
C GLY A 163 -4.35 10.09 -11.20
N ILE A 164 -3.21 10.33 -10.57
CA ILE A 164 -2.95 9.88 -9.19
C ILE A 164 -3.93 10.55 -8.22
N ARG A 165 -4.12 11.87 -8.33
CA ARG A 165 -5.09 12.59 -7.49
C ARG A 165 -6.51 12.06 -7.70
N TRP A 166 -6.95 11.91 -8.94
CA TRP A 166 -8.25 11.33 -9.28
C TRP A 166 -8.43 9.94 -8.64
N MET A 167 -7.42 9.07 -8.74
CA MET A 167 -7.46 7.73 -8.15
C MET A 167 -7.58 7.79 -6.61
N ARG A 168 -6.83 8.67 -5.95
CA ARG A 168 -6.92 8.86 -4.49
C ARG A 168 -8.32 9.28 -4.08
N ASP A 169 -8.88 10.31 -4.75
CA ASP A 169 -10.22 10.82 -4.45
C ASP A 169 -11.29 9.72 -4.66
N LEU A 170 -11.13 8.92 -5.72
CA LEU A 170 -12.01 7.78 -6.01
C LEU A 170 -11.95 6.72 -4.89
N LEU A 171 -10.76 6.30 -4.49
CA LEU A 171 -10.59 5.26 -3.45
C LEU A 171 -10.99 5.77 -2.07
N ARG A 172 -10.72 7.06 -1.76
CA ARG A 172 -11.20 7.66 -0.51
C ARG A 172 -12.72 7.69 -0.46
N GLY A 173 -13.37 8.21 -1.51
CA GLY A 173 -14.84 8.23 -1.60
C GLY A 173 -15.47 6.84 -1.55
N TYR A 174 -14.79 5.81 -2.09
CA TYR A 174 -15.22 4.42 -1.99
C TYR A 174 -15.15 3.91 -0.54
N ALA A 175 -14.07 4.19 0.18
CA ALA A 175 -13.94 3.81 1.58
C ALA A 175 -14.94 4.57 2.46
N ASP A 176 -15.15 5.88 2.24
CA ASP A 176 -16.12 6.71 2.98
C ASP A 176 -17.57 6.19 2.85
N GLN A 177 -17.88 5.47 1.77
CA GLN A 177 -19.15 4.78 1.59
C GLN A 177 -19.21 3.39 2.26
N GLY A 178 -18.20 3.03 3.05
CA GLY A 178 -18.12 1.78 3.79
C GLY A 178 -17.37 0.65 3.05
N GLY A 179 -16.81 0.91 1.87
CA GLY A 179 -15.99 -0.06 1.15
C GLY A 179 -14.68 -0.38 1.87
N THR A 180 -14.15 -1.58 1.67
CA THR A 180 -12.83 -1.99 2.16
C THR A 180 -11.81 -1.82 1.04
N VAL A 181 -10.74 -1.07 1.25
CA VAL A 181 -9.66 -0.91 0.26
C VAL A 181 -8.35 -1.47 0.81
N LEU A 182 -7.76 -2.39 0.08
CA LEU A 182 -6.37 -2.81 0.28
C LEU A 182 -5.58 -2.47 -0.96
N LEU A 183 -4.56 -1.61 -0.83
CA LEU A 183 -3.71 -1.28 -1.96
C LEU A 183 -2.24 -1.38 -1.62
N SER A 184 -1.43 -1.87 -2.56
CA SER A 184 0.02 -1.75 -2.48
C SER A 184 0.49 -0.50 -3.21
N SER A 185 1.62 0.05 -2.78
CA SER A 185 2.36 1.05 -3.54
C SER A 185 3.83 1.07 -3.13
N HIS A 186 4.68 1.46 -4.06
CA HIS A 186 6.06 1.86 -3.81
C HIS A 186 6.19 3.38 -3.67
N LEU A 187 5.12 4.13 -3.98
CA LEU A 187 5.04 5.58 -3.83
C LEU A 187 4.52 5.91 -2.42
N LEU A 188 5.41 5.93 -1.44
CA LEU A 188 5.07 6.08 -0.02
C LEU A 188 4.27 7.35 0.26
N HIS A 189 4.63 8.47 -0.39
CA HIS A 189 3.88 9.72 -0.27
C HIS A 189 2.40 9.59 -0.66
N GLU A 190 2.09 8.78 -1.69
CA GLU A 190 0.69 8.58 -2.10
C GLU A 190 -0.10 7.80 -1.06
N ILE A 191 0.54 6.80 -0.44
CA ILE A 191 -0.06 6.04 0.67
C ILE A 191 -0.25 6.93 1.90
N GLU A 192 0.73 7.77 2.23
CA GLU A 192 0.66 8.69 3.35
C GLU A 192 -0.56 9.61 3.29
N VAL A 193 -0.94 10.03 2.08
CA VAL A 193 -2.11 10.91 1.87
C VAL A 193 -3.44 10.16 2.01
N ILE A 194 -3.53 8.89 1.56
CA ILE A 194 -4.81 8.21 1.43
C ILE A 194 -5.07 7.15 2.51
N ALA A 195 -4.03 6.49 3.05
CA ALA A 195 -4.20 5.37 3.94
C ALA A 195 -4.60 5.79 5.36
N ASP A 196 -5.50 5.00 5.94
CA ASP A 196 -5.87 5.05 7.35
C ASP A 196 -5.03 4.06 8.16
N ASP A 197 -4.82 2.87 7.59
CA ASP A 197 -4.04 1.79 8.18
C ASP A 197 -2.86 1.41 7.29
N LEU A 198 -1.79 0.93 7.91
CA LEU A 198 -0.61 0.47 7.22
C LEU A 198 -0.26 -0.96 7.66
N VAL A 199 0.14 -1.77 6.69
CA VAL A 199 0.72 -3.09 6.90
C VAL A 199 2.04 -3.12 6.14
N VAL A 200 3.15 -3.26 6.86
CA VAL A 200 4.49 -3.27 6.27
C VAL A 200 5.02 -4.70 6.26
N ILE A 201 5.40 -5.18 5.08
CA ILE A 201 5.96 -6.52 4.88
C ILE A 201 7.44 -6.42 4.46
N GLY A 202 8.30 -7.23 5.09
CA GLY A 202 9.71 -7.37 4.76
C GLY A 202 10.12 -8.84 4.77
N ASN A 203 10.84 -9.31 3.73
CA ASN A 203 11.27 -10.71 3.60
C ASN A 203 10.15 -11.75 3.86
N GLY A 204 8.94 -11.47 3.39
CA GLY A 204 7.79 -12.35 3.54
C GLY A 204 7.09 -12.29 4.90
N LYS A 205 7.48 -11.42 5.83
CA LYS A 205 6.90 -11.29 7.17
C LYS A 205 6.36 -9.90 7.42
N ILE A 206 5.31 -9.78 8.23
CA ILE A 206 4.86 -8.47 8.69
C ILE A 206 5.89 -7.92 9.68
N VAL A 207 6.40 -6.74 9.39
CA VAL A 207 7.35 -6.00 10.24
C VAL A 207 6.67 -4.93 11.07
N ALA A 208 5.55 -4.37 10.58
CA ALA A 208 4.70 -3.45 11.34
C ALA A 208 3.27 -3.49 10.77
N ALA A 209 2.27 -3.31 11.63
CA ALA A 209 0.87 -3.12 11.25
C ALA A 209 0.16 -2.28 12.31
N GLY A 210 -0.70 -1.35 11.89
CA GLY A 210 -1.46 -0.47 12.78
C GLY A 210 -2.05 0.70 12.02
N THR A 211 -2.65 1.65 12.75
CA THR A 211 -3.08 2.90 12.14
C THR A 211 -1.86 3.72 11.70
N LYS A 212 -2.05 4.53 10.67
CA LYS A 212 -0.98 5.40 10.18
C LYS A 212 -0.44 6.31 11.29
N GLU A 213 -1.34 6.88 12.09
CA GLU A 213 -1.00 7.76 13.21
C GLU A 213 -0.16 7.04 14.27
N GLU A 214 -0.54 5.82 14.67
CA GLU A 214 0.22 5.02 15.65
C GLU A 214 1.62 4.68 15.16
N LEU A 215 1.75 4.29 13.88
CA LEU A 215 3.02 3.91 13.31
C LEU A 215 3.93 5.12 13.10
N LEU A 216 3.39 6.26 12.67
CA LEU A 216 4.15 7.51 12.55
C LEU A 216 4.55 8.06 13.92
N ALA A 217 3.67 8.03 14.92
CA ALA A 217 4.00 8.45 16.28
C ALA A 217 5.10 7.59 16.91
N SER A 218 5.12 6.28 16.61
CA SER A 218 6.17 5.36 17.10
C SER A 218 7.55 5.63 16.50
N ALA A 219 7.64 6.39 15.42
CA ALA A 219 8.91 6.72 14.76
C ALA A 219 9.74 7.76 15.56
N GLY A 220 9.15 8.44 16.56
CA GLY A 220 9.86 9.28 17.52
C GLY A 220 10.22 10.68 17.01
N THR A 221 11.31 11.25 17.49
CA THR A 221 11.85 12.55 17.06
C THR A 221 13.22 12.37 16.43
N LEU A 222 13.41 12.95 15.25
CA LEU A 222 14.69 13.01 14.55
C LEU A 222 15.36 14.36 14.83
N ILE A 223 16.63 14.32 15.21
CA ILE A 223 17.41 15.49 15.55
C ILE A 223 18.73 15.46 14.79
N ARG A 224 19.10 16.58 14.18
CA ARG A 224 20.46 16.83 13.68
C ARG A 224 21.08 18.00 14.41
N SER A 225 22.33 17.85 14.80
CA SER A 225 23.10 18.90 15.46
C SER A 225 24.52 18.91 14.93
N THR A 226 25.23 20.01 15.19
CA THR A 226 26.64 20.12 14.88
C THR A 226 27.51 19.19 15.75
N THR A 227 26.97 18.76 16.90
CA THR A 227 27.63 17.86 17.86
C THR A 227 26.70 16.72 18.28
N PRO A 228 26.44 15.73 17.42
CA PRO A 228 25.45 14.69 17.68
C PRO A 228 25.73 13.84 18.93
N ARG A 229 27.03 13.59 19.22
CA ARG A 229 27.41 12.81 20.41
C ARG A 229 27.14 13.57 21.72
N ASP A 230 27.42 14.88 21.74
CA ASP A 230 27.15 15.71 22.91
C ASP A 230 25.66 15.83 23.17
N LEU A 231 24.88 15.91 22.08
CA LEU A 231 23.42 15.88 22.14
C LEU A 231 22.89 14.57 22.73
N ALA A 232 23.38 13.42 22.26
CA ALA A 232 22.97 12.13 22.78
C ALA A 232 23.28 12.02 24.28
N HIS A 233 24.45 12.45 24.74
CA HIS A 233 24.80 12.49 26.16
C HIS A 233 23.94 13.49 26.96
N ALA A 234 23.58 14.62 26.39
CA ALA A 234 22.68 15.58 27.05
C ALA A 234 21.27 15.01 27.23
N LEU A 235 20.75 14.31 26.22
CA LEU A 235 19.44 13.63 26.29
C LEU A 235 19.47 12.49 27.32
N GLU A 236 20.53 11.67 27.33
CA GLU A 236 20.69 10.60 28.30
C GLU A 236 20.71 11.12 29.76
N ARG A 237 21.46 12.22 30.03
CA ARG A 237 21.46 12.88 31.35
C ARG A 237 20.09 13.43 31.76
N ALA A 238 19.28 13.81 30.78
CA ALA A 238 17.91 14.25 30.99
C ALA A 238 16.89 13.10 31.11
N GLY A 239 17.37 11.84 31.12
CA GLY A 239 16.54 10.65 31.18
C GLY A 239 15.73 10.39 29.89
N ILE A 240 16.23 10.89 28.77
CA ILE A 240 15.63 10.70 27.45
C ILE A 240 16.47 9.67 26.69
N PRO A 241 15.98 8.43 26.53
CA PRO A 241 16.68 7.43 25.71
C PRO A 241 16.82 7.93 24.28
N SER A 242 18.02 7.80 23.72
CA SER A 242 18.29 8.21 22.35
C SER A 242 19.26 7.26 21.65
N THR A 243 19.20 7.22 20.33
CA THR A 243 20.07 6.39 19.49
C THR A 243 20.77 7.28 18.46
N LEU A 244 22.09 7.19 18.38
CA LEU A 244 22.87 7.84 17.35
C LEU A 244 22.89 6.93 16.11
N ALA A 245 22.34 7.42 15.00
CA ALA A 245 22.32 6.69 13.73
C ALA A 245 23.63 6.88 12.96
N GLY A 246 23.91 5.99 12.02
CA GLY A 246 25.14 6.00 11.21
C GLY A 246 25.29 7.23 10.30
N ASP A 247 24.18 7.94 10.00
CA ASP A 247 24.13 9.19 9.24
C ASP A 247 24.38 10.44 10.12
N GLY A 248 24.68 10.25 11.40
CA GLY A 248 24.94 11.32 12.36
C GLY A 248 23.66 11.96 12.94
N SER A 249 22.47 11.47 12.61
CA SER A 249 21.25 11.91 13.27
C SER A 249 21.08 11.23 14.64
N VAL A 250 20.40 11.92 15.56
CA VAL A 250 19.98 11.37 16.87
C VAL A 250 18.48 11.12 16.82
N ARG A 251 18.04 9.94 17.24
CA ARG A 251 16.63 9.56 17.31
C ARG A 251 16.21 9.29 18.74
N THR A 252 15.00 9.72 19.11
CA THR A 252 14.41 9.47 20.41
C THR A 252 12.88 9.43 20.33
N ASN A 253 12.22 8.74 21.24
CA ASN A 253 10.75 8.74 21.34
C ASN A 253 10.19 9.93 22.14
N ALA A 254 11.06 10.88 22.56
CA ALA A 254 10.61 12.06 23.27
C ALA A 254 10.03 13.11 22.30
N ASP A 255 9.08 13.89 22.80
CA ASP A 255 8.48 15.01 22.09
C ASP A 255 9.55 16.05 21.66
N PRO A 256 9.47 16.61 20.43
CA PRO A 256 10.43 17.61 19.93
C PRO A 256 10.59 18.81 20.86
N ALA A 257 9.52 19.30 21.48
CA ALA A 257 9.61 20.44 22.39
C ALA A 257 10.48 20.11 23.61
N ARG A 258 10.33 18.90 24.19
CA ARG A 258 11.16 18.42 25.29
C ARG A 258 12.63 18.29 24.89
N VAL A 259 12.87 17.76 23.69
CA VAL A 259 14.24 17.66 23.12
C VAL A 259 14.85 19.03 22.92
N GLY A 260 14.09 19.99 22.38
CA GLY A 260 14.52 21.37 22.18
C GLY A 260 14.95 22.06 23.48
N VAL A 261 14.19 21.85 24.56
CA VAL A 261 14.53 22.37 25.90
C VAL A 261 15.86 21.80 26.39
N VAL A 262 16.10 20.50 26.24
CA VAL A 262 17.36 19.85 26.67
C VAL A 262 18.54 20.35 25.84
N ALA A 263 18.37 20.46 24.53
CA ALA A 263 19.43 20.97 23.64
C ALA A 263 19.79 22.42 23.96
N LEU A 264 18.79 23.27 24.20
CA LEU A 264 18.97 24.66 24.61
C LEU A 264 19.71 24.75 25.94
N ALA A 265 19.28 23.98 26.96
CA ALA A 265 19.95 23.94 28.27
C ALA A 265 21.40 23.45 28.20
N ALA A 266 21.73 22.59 27.24
CA ALA A 266 23.06 22.09 26.98
C ALA A 266 23.90 23.01 26.05
N GLY A 267 23.35 24.12 25.55
CA GLY A 267 23.99 25.01 24.59
C GLY A 267 24.29 24.39 23.24
N ILE A 268 23.52 23.39 22.82
CA ILE A 268 23.69 22.65 21.58
C ILE A 268 22.82 23.21 20.48
N ALA A 269 23.45 23.65 19.37
CA ALA A 269 22.73 24.12 18.20
C ALA A 269 22.16 22.94 17.42
N LEU A 270 20.84 22.99 17.16
CA LEU A 270 20.16 22.03 16.30
C LEU A 270 20.05 22.58 14.88
N SER A 271 20.44 21.80 13.91
CA SER A 271 20.22 22.09 12.49
C SER A 271 18.87 21.52 12.00
N GLU A 272 18.35 20.51 12.68
CA GLU A 272 17.05 19.92 12.40
C GLU A 272 16.45 19.36 13.69
N LEU A 273 15.18 19.68 13.92
CA LEU A 273 14.39 19.12 15.02
C LEU A 273 12.99 18.92 14.47
N ARG A 274 12.63 17.69 14.22
CA ARG A 274 11.29 17.36 13.75
C ARG A 274 10.75 16.14 14.46
N SER A 275 9.45 16.13 14.70
CA SER A 275 8.75 14.90 14.99
C SER A 275 9.01 13.94 13.83
N ALA A 276 9.19 12.68 14.10
CA ALA A 276 9.21 11.68 13.04
C ALA A 276 7.82 11.55 12.36
N GLU A 277 6.75 12.11 12.95
CA GLU A 277 5.53 12.47 12.22
C GLU A 277 5.82 13.40 11.03
N GLY A 278 6.85 14.25 11.13
CA GLY A 278 7.37 15.08 10.03
C GLY A 278 8.47 14.41 9.18
N ALA A 279 8.97 13.24 9.58
CA ALA A 279 9.89 12.43 8.79
C ALA A 279 9.20 11.68 7.67
N GLY A 280 7.86 11.61 7.74
CA GLY A 280 7.03 10.96 6.74
C GLY A 280 7.09 9.44 6.80
N LEU A 281 6.20 8.85 6.03
CA LEU A 281 6.10 7.39 5.88
C LEU A 281 7.40 6.78 5.33
N GLU A 282 8.18 7.54 4.56
CA GLU A 282 9.41 7.07 3.92
C GLU A 282 10.50 6.72 4.94
N ASP A 283 10.78 7.61 5.89
CA ASP A 283 11.81 7.36 6.92
C ASP A 283 11.41 6.21 7.84
N MET A 284 10.13 6.12 8.22
CA MET A 284 9.60 4.98 8.97
C MET A 284 9.80 3.68 8.19
N PHE A 285 9.40 3.67 6.92
CA PHE A 285 9.51 2.52 6.04
C PHE A 285 10.97 2.07 5.88
N LEU A 286 11.90 3.00 5.62
CA LEU A 286 13.33 2.69 5.50
C LEU A 286 13.88 2.11 6.80
N SER A 287 13.50 2.64 7.96
CA SER A 287 13.95 2.13 9.26
C SER A 287 13.43 0.70 9.53
N LEU A 288 12.18 0.41 9.18
CA LEU A 288 11.57 -0.91 9.38
C LEU A 288 12.06 -1.95 8.37
N THR A 289 12.54 -1.51 7.20
CA THR A 289 12.96 -2.42 6.14
C THR A 289 14.48 -2.49 5.94
N ALA A 290 15.27 -1.74 6.72
CA ALA A 290 16.73 -1.69 6.61
C ALA A 290 17.39 -3.09 6.63
N ASP A 291 16.96 -3.94 7.58
CA ASP A 291 17.47 -5.30 7.73
C ASP A 291 16.80 -6.31 6.78
N THR A 292 15.77 -5.88 6.04
CA THR A 292 14.96 -6.75 5.19
C THR A 292 15.11 -6.45 3.69
N GLN A 293 15.87 -5.42 3.33
CA GLN A 293 16.23 -5.16 1.94
C GLN A 293 17.23 -6.24 1.50
N ARG A 294 16.84 -7.06 0.51
CA ARG A 294 17.80 -7.90 -0.18
C ARG A 294 18.74 -6.98 -0.93
N GLU A 295 20.01 -6.97 -0.58
CA GLU A 295 21.06 -6.41 -1.44
C GLU A 295 20.86 -7.04 -2.82
N GLY A 296 20.65 -6.18 -3.83
CA GLY A 296 20.47 -6.64 -5.19
C GLY A 296 21.73 -7.38 -5.62
N VAL A 297 21.65 -8.70 -5.66
CA VAL A 297 22.62 -9.51 -6.40
C VAL A 297 22.36 -9.14 -7.85
N ALA A 298 23.23 -8.26 -8.38
CA ALA A 298 23.33 -8.00 -9.81
C ALA A 298 23.61 -9.34 -10.50
N ALA A 299 22.66 -9.78 -11.34
CA ALA A 299 22.86 -10.87 -12.27
C ALA A 299 23.37 -10.31 -13.58
#